data_f54b3e5fa52ebae8ae6c19286b7ddff1
#
_entry.id   f54b3e5fa52ebae8ae6c19286b7ddff1
#
_cell.length_a   1.000
_cell.length_b   1.000
_cell.length_c   1.000
_cell.angle_alpha   90.00
_cell.angle_beta   90.00
_cell.angle_gamma   90.00
#
_symmetry.space_group_name_H-M   'P 1'
#
loop_
_entity.id
_entity.type
_entity.pdbx_description
1 polymer ?
#
loop_
_entity_poly.entity_id
_entity_poly.type
_entity_poly.pdbx_seq_one_letter_code
_entity_poly.pdbx_strand_id
1 'polypeptide(L)'
;SGQVGRHTFYKNNEMAGYCAILHALRLKGIDGHYGNQRKTIIFSFGAVSRGAIYALKAHGFRDITICIQRPDHEVREEVLDCDYVRIREGNGDEARMIVVEHDGTERPLTDLIAESDIIVNGTYQDTAHPLDFVTEDEKSCLKPGSLIVDVSCDEGMGFYFAKPTTFRAPMFRVENTDYYAVDHTPNYL
;
A
#
# COMPACT_ATOMS: atom_id res chain seq x y z
N SER A 1 -23.67 1.76 22.58
CA SER A 1 -22.23 2.15 22.76
C SER A 1 -21.28 1.58 21.68
N GLY A 2 -21.69 0.56 20.93
CA GLY A 2 -20.83 -0.08 19.92
C GLY A 2 -20.60 0.73 18.63
N GLN A 3 -21.48 1.62 18.25
CA GLN A 3 -21.36 2.41 17.01
C GLN A 3 -20.34 3.56 17.13
N VAL A 4 -20.26 4.20 18.29
CA VAL A 4 -19.32 5.31 18.51
C VAL A 4 -17.87 4.81 18.50
N GLY A 5 -17.60 3.67 19.12
CA GLY A 5 -16.25 3.08 19.15
C GLY A 5 -15.75 2.67 17.77
N ARG A 6 -16.62 2.10 16.92
CA ARG A 6 -16.25 1.74 15.53
C ARG A 6 -15.95 2.95 14.67
N HIS A 7 -16.70 4.03 14.83
CA HIS A 7 -16.49 5.26 14.06
C HIS A 7 -15.19 5.93 14.45
N THR A 8 -14.85 5.98 15.73
CA THR A 8 -13.58 6.55 16.22
C THR A 8 -12.38 5.75 15.72
N PHE A 9 -12.45 4.42 15.80
CA PHE A 9 -11.40 3.54 15.29
C PHE A 9 -11.17 3.72 13.78
N TYR A 10 -12.24 3.81 13.01
CA TYR A 10 -12.16 4.06 11.57
C TYR A 10 -11.47 5.38 11.25
N LYS A 11 -11.83 6.46 11.94
CA LYS A 11 -11.21 7.77 11.74
C LYS A 11 -9.73 7.79 12.11
N ASN A 12 -9.34 7.11 13.17
CA ASN A 12 -7.93 7.00 13.56
C ASN A 12 -7.11 6.27 12.50
N ASN A 13 -7.63 5.20 11.92
CA ASN A 13 -6.97 4.46 10.85
C ASN A 13 -6.87 5.28 9.56
N GLU A 14 -7.91 6.06 9.22
CA GLU A 14 -7.86 6.98 8.09
C GLU A 14 -6.78 8.05 8.29
N MET A 15 -6.69 8.62 9.49
CA MET A 15 -5.65 9.58 9.84
C MET A 15 -4.24 8.97 9.77
N ALA A 16 -4.07 7.73 10.20
CA ALA A 16 -2.78 7.03 10.11
C ALA A 16 -2.31 6.91 8.66
N GLY A 17 -3.18 6.52 7.75
CA GLY A 17 -2.87 6.45 6.32
C GLY A 17 -2.53 7.83 5.73
N TYR A 18 -3.32 8.84 6.06
CA TYR A 18 -3.10 10.21 5.62
C TYR A 18 -1.74 10.75 6.09
N CYS A 19 -1.45 10.64 7.37
CA CYS A 19 -0.21 11.14 7.97
C CYS A 19 1.03 10.39 7.46
N ALA A 20 0.94 9.09 7.25
CA ALA A 20 2.04 8.30 6.70
C ALA A 20 2.44 8.79 5.31
N ILE A 21 1.48 9.01 4.43
CA ILE A 21 1.74 9.55 3.09
C ILE A 21 2.36 10.95 3.16
N LEU A 22 1.79 11.86 3.95
CA LEU A 22 2.35 13.22 4.08
C LEU A 22 3.81 13.19 4.53
N HIS A 23 4.11 12.40 5.54
CA HIS A 23 5.47 12.30 6.08
C HIS A 23 6.43 11.69 5.06
N ALA A 24 6.05 10.57 4.43
CA ALA A 24 6.89 9.91 3.43
C ALA A 24 7.17 10.80 2.21
N LEU A 25 6.15 11.48 1.67
CA LEU A 25 6.32 12.41 0.55
C LEU A 25 7.25 13.56 0.90
N ARG A 26 7.12 14.11 2.11
CA ARG A 26 8.00 15.18 2.59
C ARG A 26 9.45 14.73 2.70
N LEU A 27 9.68 13.53 3.25
CA LEU A 27 11.04 12.96 3.38
C LEU A 27 11.69 12.71 2.02
N LYS A 28 10.91 12.26 1.04
CA LYS A 28 11.39 12.06 -0.34
C LYS A 28 11.50 13.36 -1.13
N GLY A 29 10.82 14.42 -0.70
CA GLY A 29 10.76 15.68 -1.45
C GLY A 29 10.05 15.54 -2.79
N ILE A 30 9.01 14.71 -2.88
CA ILE A 30 8.23 14.47 -4.11
C ILE A 30 6.83 15.05 -4.02
N ASP A 31 6.33 15.49 -5.17
CA ASP A 31 5.03 16.13 -5.35
C ASP A 31 4.40 15.62 -6.66
N GLY A 32 3.11 15.40 -6.65
CA GLY A 32 2.36 14.96 -7.82
C GLY A 32 1.94 16.11 -8.75
N HIS A 33 2.05 17.37 -8.32
CA HIS A 33 1.70 18.54 -9.12
C HIS A 33 2.81 18.94 -10.12
N TYR A 34 4.02 18.48 -9.89
CA TYR A 34 5.18 18.88 -10.70
C TYR A 34 5.95 17.66 -11.21
N GLY A 35 6.37 17.74 -12.47
CA GLY A 35 7.12 16.66 -13.12
C GLY A 35 6.21 15.58 -13.73
N ASN A 36 6.81 14.44 -14.04
CA ASN A 36 6.09 13.30 -14.58
C ASN A 36 5.19 12.67 -13.53
N GLN A 37 3.99 12.27 -13.94
CA GLN A 37 3.10 11.49 -13.06
C GLN A 37 3.77 10.19 -12.62
N ARG A 38 3.68 9.92 -11.32
CA ARG A 38 4.13 8.67 -10.73
C ARG A 38 2.99 7.70 -10.61
N LYS A 39 3.21 6.45 -10.99
CA LYS A 39 2.25 5.38 -10.79
C LYS A 39 2.26 4.95 -9.34
N THR A 40 1.10 4.98 -8.72
CA THR A 40 0.89 4.54 -7.34
C THR A 40 -0.02 3.31 -7.32
N ILE A 41 0.37 2.31 -6.55
CA ILE A 41 -0.50 1.17 -6.21
C ILE A 41 -0.74 1.13 -4.71
N ILE A 42 -1.94 0.71 -4.33
CA ILE A 42 -2.35 0.60 -2.93
C ILE A 42 -2.91 -0.80 -2.70
N PHE A 43 -2.34 -1.51 -1.75
CA PHE A 43 -2.86 -2.80 -1.32
C PHE A 43 -3.97 -2.61 -0.29
N SER A 44 -5.12 -3.21 -0.57
CA SER A 44 -6.36 -3.15 0.18
C SER A 44 -7.13 -1.84 0.05
N PHE A 45 -8.40 -1.89 0.42
CA PHE A 45 -9.29 -0.73 0.40
C PHE A 45 -10.10 -0.67 1.70
N GLY A 46 -9.50 -0.11 2.72
CA GLY A 46 -10.10 0.16 4.02
C GLY A 46 -9.84 1.60 4.48
N ALA A 47 -10.00 1.86 5.76
CA ALA A 47 -9.84 3.20 6.32
C ALA A 47 -8.43 3.77 6.09
N VAL A 48 -7.40 2.96 6.33
CA VAL A 48 -5.99 3.35 6.09
C VAL A 48 -5.77 3.75 4.64
N SER A 49 -6.22 2.92 3.70
CA SER A 49 -6.07 3.18 2.27
C SER A 49 -6.83 4.42 1.83
N ARG A 50 -8.01 4.68 2.37
CA ARG A 50 -8.77 5.92 2.11
C ARG A 50 -7.98 7.15 2.53
N GLY A 51 -7.41 7.15 3.73
CA GLY A 51 -6.57 8.23 4.22
C GLY A 51 -5.36 8.47 3.32
N ALA A 52 -4.69 7.40 2.90
CA ALA A 52 -3.57 7.46 1.96
C ALA A 52 -3.99 8.07 0.61
N ILE A 53 -5.14 7.67 0.07
CA ILE A 53 -5.67 8.21 -1.20
C ILE A 53 -5.96 9.70 -1.08
N TYR A 54 -6.58 10.15 -0.01
CA TYR A 54 -6.85 11.58 0.22
C TYR A 54 -5.55 12.39 0.23
N ALA A 55 -4.52 11.91 0.92
CA ALA A 55 -3.23 12.59 0.97
C ALA A 55 -2.55 12.62 -0.41
N LEU A 56 -2.53 11.50 -1.13
CA LEU A 56 -1.97 11.42 -2.48
C LEU A 56 -2.67 12.38 -3.45
N LYS A 57 -4.00 12.40 -3.46
CA LYS A 57 -4.78 13.28 -4.33
C LYS A 57 -4.58 14.74 -3.96
N ALA A 58 -4.55 15.09 -2.68
CA ALA A 58 -4.27 16.44 -2.21
C ALA A 58 -2.89 16.94 -2.68
N HIS A 59 -1.95 16.04 -2.89
CA HIS A 59 -0.61 16.33 -3.40
C HIS A 59 -0.44 16.07 -4.91
N GLY A 60 -1.53 15.98 -5.65
CA GLY A 60 -1.53 15.97 -7.12
C GLY A 60 -1.26 14.61 -7.78
N PHE A 61 -1.19 13.52 -7.02
CA PHE A 61 -1.06 12.19 -7.58
C PHE A 61 -2.42 11.71 -8.13
N ARG A 62 -2.45 11.29 -9.39
CA ARG A 62 -3.68 10.94 -10.12
C ARG A 62 -3.70 9.51 -10.61
N ASP A 63 -2.53 8.94 -10.92
CA ASP A 63 -2.40 7.56 -11.38
C ASP A 63 -2.33 6.62 -10.17
N ILE A 64 -3.51 6.27 -9.64
CA ILE A 64 -3.66 5.45 -8.44
C ILE A 64 -4.46 4.21 -8.79
N THR A 65 -3.88 3.04 -8.57
CA THR A 65 -4.53 1.74 -8.73
C THR A 65 -4.65 1.04 -7.38
N ILE A 66 -5.86 0.64 -7.03
CA ILE A 66 -6.13 -0.11 -5.80
C ILE A 66 -6.12 -1.60 -6.11
N CYS A 67 -5.31 -2.34 -5.37
CA CYS A 67 -5.22 -3.79 -5.47
C CYS A 67 -6.08 -4.43 -4.40
N ILE A 68 -7.14 -5.11 -4.80
CA ILE A 68 -8.13 -5.73 -3.92
C ILE A 68 -8.15 -7.24 -4.07
N GLN A 69 -8.38 -7.94 -2.97
CA GLN A 69 -8.57 -9.40 -2.98
C GLN A 69 -10.03 -9.81 -3.13
N ARG A 70 -10.96 -8.90 -2.83
CA ARG A 70 -12.39 -9.17 -2.93
C ARG A 70 -12.85 -9.16 -4.39
N PRO A 71 -13.88 -9.96 -4.75
CA PRO A 71 -14.53 -9.84 -6.04
C PRO A 71 -15.07 -8.42 -6.29
N ASP A 72 -15.01 -7.95 -7.52
CA ASP A 72 -15.40 -6.59 -7.91
C ASP A 72 -16.83 -6.21 -7.47
N HIS A 73 -17.76 -7.16 -7.48
CA HIS A 73 -19.15 -6.93 -7.08
C HIS A 73 -19.34 -6.67 -5.57
N GLU A 74 -18.31 -6.93 -4.74
CA GLU A 74 -18.31 -6.61 -3.33
C GLU A 74 -17.78 -5.20 -3.02
N VAL A 75 -17.19 -4.54 -4.00
CA VAL A 75 -16.74 -3.15 -3.90
C VAL A 75 -17.93 -2.23 -4.14
N ARG A 76 -18.61 -1.84 -3.05
CA ARG A 76 -19.88 -1.10 -3.11
C ARG A 76 -19.74 0.40 -3.34
N GLU A 77 -18.55 0.94 -3.27
CA GLU A 77 -18.31 2.37 -3.41
C GLU A 77 -17.41 2.61 -4.60
N GLU A 78 -17.85 3.47 -5.50
CA GLU A 78 -16.96 4.04 -6.51
C GLU A 78 -15.77 4.65 -5.82
N VAL A 79 -14.60 4.15 -6.13
CA VAL A 79 -13.40 4.59 -5.48
C VAL A 79 -12.92 5.87 -6.13
N LEU A 80 -13.34 7.02 -5.61
CA LEU A 80 -12.71 8.34 -5.67
C LEU A 80 -11.79 8.58 -6.91
N ASP A 81 -12.24 8.29 -8.15
CA ASP A 81 -11.41 8.41 -9.37
C ASP A 81 -10.10 7.61 -9.33
N CYS A 82 -10.11 6.43 -8.76
CA CYS A 82 -8.98 5.50 -8.81
C CYS A 82 -9.31 4.29 -9.67
N ASP A 83 -8.32 3.76 -10.35
CA ASP A 83 -8.43 2.43 -10.95
C ASP A 83 -8.34 1.36 -9.86
N TYR A 84 -8.85 0.18 -10.16
CA TYR A 84 -8.67 -0.97 -9.29
C TYR A 84 -8.39 -2.24 -10.09
N VAL A 85 -7.64 -3.15 -9.48
CA VAL A 85 -7.39 -4.49 -10.00
C VAL A 85 -7.59 -5.50 -8.89
N ARG A 86 -7.95 -6.71 -9.26
CA ARG A 86 -8.02 -7.82 -8.32
C ARG A 86 -6.65 -8.48 -8.21
N ILE A 87 -6.26 -8.83 -6.99
CA ILE A 87 -5.09 -9.65 -6.72
C ILE A 87 -5.51 -10.93 -6.00
N ARG A 88 -4.81 -12.02 -6.25
CA ARG A 88 -5.02 -13.31 -5.58
C ARG A 88 -3.72 -14.09 -5.52
N GLU A 89 -3.66 -15.06 -4.63
CA GLU A 89 -2.60 -16.07 -4.64
C GLU A 89 -2.73 -16.96 -5.87
N GLY A 90 -1.60 -17.27 -6.50
CA GLY A 90 -1.55 -18.21 -7.61
C GLY A 90 -1.76 -19.65 -7.15
N ASN A 91 -2.06 -20.53 -8.10
CA ASN A 91 -2.20 -21.96 -7.85
C ASN A 91 -0.84 -22.67 -8.02
N GLY A 92 -0.48 -23.54 -7.06
CA GLY A 92 0.70 -24.40 -7.14
C GLY A 92 1.69 -24.22 -6.00
N ASP A 93 2.79 -24.96 -6.06
CA ASP A 93 3.83 -25.00 -5.02
C ASP A 93 4.62 -23.69 -4.89
N GLU A 94 4.56 -22.81 -5.89
CA GLU A 94 5.09 -21.46 -5.85
C GLU A 94 3.91 -20.47 -5.75
N ALA A 95 3.45 -20.23 -4.53
CA ALA A 95 2.34 -19.32 -4.25
C ALA A 95 2.75 -17.85 -4.50
N ARG A 96 2.86 -17.45 -5.78
CA ARG A 96 3.07 -16.06 -6.19
C ARG A 96 1.75 -15.33 -6.27
N MET A 97 1.75 -14.06 -5.90
CA MET A 97 0.60 -13.19 -6.11
C MET A 97 0.40 -12.89 -7.59
N ILE A 98 -0.86 -12.90 -8.02
CA ILE A 98 -1.28 -12.67 -9.39
C ILE A 98 -2.22 -11.46 -9.43
N VAL A 99 -2.06 -10.64 -10.46
CA VAL A 99 -3.00 -9.57 -10.83
C VAL A 99 -3.96 -10.11 -11.88
N VAL A 100 -5.24 -9.91 -11.65
CA VAL A 100 -6.30 -10.18 -12.63
C VAL A 100 -6.77 -8.85 -13.21
N GLU A 101 -6.48 -8.61 -14.47
CA GLU A 101 -6.89 -7.40 -15.18
C GLU A 101 -8.39 -7.38 -15.48
N HIS A 102 -8.93 -6.22 -15.86
CA HIS A 102 -10.37 -6.07 -16.14
C HIS A 102 -10.88 -6.96 -17.31
N ASP A 103 -9.99 -7.30 -18.24
CA ASP A 103 -10.31 -8.20 -19.36
C ASP A 103 -10.19 -9.69 -19.00
N GLY A 104 -9.85 -10.00 -17.74
CA GLY A 104 -9.64 -11.34 -17.21
C GLY A 104 -8.24 -11.92 -17.46
N THR A 105 -7.35 -11.19 -18.12
CA THR A 105 -5.96 -11.64 -18.27
C THR A 105 -5.23 -11.59 -16.94
N GLU A 106 -4.31 -12.52 -16.75
CA GLU A 106 -3.54 -12.65 -15.53
C GLU A 106 -2.06 -12.38 -15.77
N ARG A 107 -1.42 -11.72 -14.82
CA ARG A 107 0.02 -11.52 -14.80
C ARG A 107 0.57 -11.55 -13.38
N PRO A 108 1.87 -11.81 -13.17
CA PRO A 108 2.45 -11.74 -11.84
C PRO A 108 2.30 -10.34 -11.22
N LEU A 109 2.03 -10.28 -9.91
CA LEU A 109 2.00 -9.00 -9.18
C LEU A 109 3.34 -8.26 -9.27
N THR A 110 4.44 -9.00 -9.38
CA THR A 110 5.78 -8.42 -9.55
C THR A 110 5.89 -7.54 -10.80
N ASP A 111 5.15 -7.81 -11.86
CA ASP A 111 5.10 -6.95 -13.05
C ASP A 111 4.47 -5.59 -12.73
N LEU A 112 3.39 -5.58 -11.97
CA LEU A 112 2.74 -4.35 -11.53
C LEU A 112 3.63 -3.55 -10.57
N ILE A 113 4.31 -4.24 -9.66
CA ILE A 113 5.28 -3.63 -8.73
C ILE A 113 6.44 -2.99 -9.49
N ALA A 114 6.96 -3.66 -10.51
CA ALA A 114 8.06 -3.15 -11.34
C ALA A 114 7.69 -1.88 -12.13
N GLU A 115 6.41 -1.64 -12.37
CA GLU A 115 5.89 -0.43 -13.02
C GLU A 115 5.62 0.72 -12.04
N SER A 116 5.62 0.45 -10.75
CA SER A 116 5.08 1.36 -9.74
C SER A 116 6.18 2.20 -9.08
N ASP A 117 5.93 3.49 -8.97
CA ASP A 117 6.83 4.46 -8.34
C ASP A 117 6.56 4.60 -6.85
N ILE A 118 5.30 4.44 -6.44
CA ILE A 118 4.85 4.49 -5.05
C ILE A 118 3.98 3.27 -4.76
N ILE A 119 4.30 2.56 -3.70
CA ILE A 119 3.57 1.39 -3.23
C ILE A 119 3.11 1.66 -1.80
N VAL A 120 1.80 1.59 -1.57
CA VAL A 120 1.20 1.79 -0.25
C VAL A 120 0.62 0.48 0.25
N ASN A 121 1.02 0.04 1.43
CA ASN A 121 0.44 -1.12 2.07
C ASN A 121 -0.46 -0.70 3.24
N GLY A 122 -1.77 -0.85 3.06
CA GLY A 122 -2.79 -0.64 4.08
C GLY A 122 -3.51 -1.94 4.47
N THR A 123 -2.94 -3.09 4.15
CA THR A 123 -3.55 -4.39 4.40
C THR A 123 -3.54 -4.73 5.87
N TYR A 124 -4.69 -5.14 6.40
CA TYR A 124 -4.75 -5.83 7.69
C TYR A 124 -4.34 -7.29 7.47
N GLN A 125 -3.19 -7.67 8.00
CA GLN A 125 -2.64 -9.01 7.83
C GLN A 125 -3.27 -10.00 8.82
N ASP A 126 -3.71 -11.14 8.30
CA ASP A 126 -3.97 -12.31 9.11
C ASP A 126 -2.63 -12.95 9.48
N THR A 127 -2.29 -12.95 10.77
CA THR A 127 -1.03 -13.49 11.26
C THR A 127 -0.87 -15.00 11.01
N ALA A 128 -1.99 -15.71 10.84
CA ALA A 128 -1.96 -17.14 10.52
C ALA A 128 -1.67 -17.42 9.03
N HIS A 129 -2.06 -16.50 8.14
CA HIS A 129 -1.88 -16.63 6.70
C HIS A 129 -1.49 -15.26 6.11
N PRO A 130 -0.25 -14.76 6.38
CA PRO A 130 0.18 -13.48 5.87
C PRO A 130 0.33 -13.53 4.35
N LEU A 131 -0.04 -12.42 3.70
CA LEU A 131 0.20 -12.26 2.26
C LEU A 131 1.61 -11.76 2.02
N ASP A 132 2.28 -12.34 1.05
CA ASP A 132 3.59 -11.89 0.59
C ASP A 132 3.46 -11.21 -0.78
N PHE A 133 3.60 -9.90 -0.81
CA PHE A 133 3.59 -9.13 -2.06
C PHE A 133 4.94 -9.20 -2.78
N VAL A 134 6.02 -9.19 -2.02
CA VAL A 134 7.40 -9.33 -2.52
C VAL A 134 8.18 -10.25 -1.61
N THR A 135 8.59 -11.39 -2.15
CA THR A 135 9.51 -12.33 -1.48
C THR A 135 10.98 -11.95 -1.79
N GLU A 136 11.92 -12.52 -1.04
CA GLU A 136 13.35 -12.25 -1.26
C GLU A 136 13.81 -12.62 -2.66
N ASP A 137 13.30 -13.71 -3.22
CA ASP A 137 13.61 -14.14 -4.58
C ASP A 137 13.08 -13.18 -5.65
N GLU A 138 12.09 -12.37 -5.30
CA GLU A 138 11.44 -11.41 -6.18
C GLU A 138 11.98 -9.97 -6.04
N LYS A 139 12.99 -9.75 -5.24
CA LYS A 139 13.52 -8.41 -4.91
C LYS A 139 13.90 -7.56 -6.13
N SER A 140 14.26 -8.19 -7.24
CA SER A 140 14.59 -7.52 -8.49
C SER A 140 13.39 -6.82 -9.15
N CYS A 141 12.15 -7.11 -8.72
CA CYS A 141 10.97 -6.43 -9.24
C CYS A 141 10.81 -4.99 -8.73
N LEU A 142 11.51 -4.63 -7.65
CA LEU A 142 11.43 -3.27 -7.10
C LEU A 142 12.02 -2.26 -8.07
N LYS A 143 11.19 -1.29 -8.47
CA LYS A 143 11.62 -0.25 -9.41
C LYS A 143 12.63 0.68 -8.75
N PRO A 144 13.81 0.90 -9.36
CA PRO A 144 14.79 1.84 -8.81
C PRO A 144 14.21 3.24 -8.59
N GLY A 145 14.44 3.80 -7.41
CA GLY A 145 13.90 5.10 -7.00
C GLY A 145 12.47 5.07 -6.50
N SER A 146 11.83 3.90 -6.41
CA SER A 146 10.48 3.75 -5.87
C SER A 146 10.44 3.97 -4.35
N LEU A 147 9.23 4.24 -3.87
CA LEU A 147 8.92 4.46 -2.46
C LEU A 147 7.85 3.46 -2.02
N ILE A 148 8.12 2.73 -0.93
CA ILE A 148 7.11 1.93 -0.24
C ILE A 148 6.70 2.64 1.04
N VAL A 149 5.41 2.88 1.20
CA VAL A 149 4.80 3.40 2.44
C VAL A 149 3.99 2.27 3.05
N ASP A 150 4.57 1.61 4.04
CA ASP A 150 3.95 0.49 4.74
C ASP A 150 3.25 0.99 6.00
N VAL A 151 1.95 1.28 5.89
CA VAL A 151 1.15 1.79 7.00
C VAL A 151 0.79 0.66 7.98
N SER A 152 0.79 -0.58 7.51
CA SER A 152 0.52 -1.76 8.33
C SER A 152 1.61 -2.01 9.37
N CYS A 153 2.86 -1.68 9.06
CA CYS A 153 4.02 -1.77 9.97
C CYS A 153 4.28 -3.16 10.57
N ASP A 154 3.78 -4.22 9.95
CA ASP A 154 3.90 -5.58 10.46
C ASP A 154 5.21 -6.23 10.01
N GLU A 155 6.04 -6.64 10.98
CA GLU A 155 7.34 -7.25 10.70
C GLU A 155 7.19 -8.55 9.91
N GLY A 156 7.93 -8.64 8.78
CA GLY A 156 7.95 -9.82 7.91
C GLY A 156 6.65 -10.09 7.16
N MET A 157 5.68 -9.18 7.18
CA MET A 157 4.41 -9.33 6.48
C MET A 157 4.30 -8.39 5.27
N GLY A 158 3.87 -8.92 4.15
CA GLY A 158 3.72 -8.20 2.90
C GLY A 158 5.01 -8.12 2.09
N PHE A 159 6.11 -7.76 2.73
CA PHE A 159 7.44 -7.69 2.13
C PHE A 159 8.44 -8.45 3.00
N TYR A 160 9.36 -9.19 2.39
CA TYR A 160 10.35 -9.96 3.14
C TYR A 160 11.21 -9.09 4.07
N PHE A 161 11.38 -7.82 3.74
CA PHE A 161 12.14 -6.83 4.51
C PHE A 161 11.28 -5.99 5.46
N ALA A 162 9.97 -6.21 5.53
CA ALA A 162 9.06 -5.37 6.31
C ALA A 162 9.40 -5.37 7.79
N LYS A 163 9.55 -4.17 8.35
CA LYS A 163 9.70 -3.93 9.80
C LYS A 163 9.32 -2.50 10.13
N PRO A 164 8.79 -2.24 11.34
CA PRO A 164 8.51 -0.88 11.77
C PRO A 164 9.77 0.00 11.74
N THR A 165 9.59 1.25 11.34
CA THR A 165 10.59 2.30 11.44
C THR A 165 10.19 3.32 12.51
N THR A 166 11.02 4.31 12.78
CA THR A 166 10.79 5.31 13.80
C THR A 166 10.85 6.72 13.23
N PHE A 167 10.32 7.71 13.95
CA PHE A 167 10.45 9.12 13.55
C PHE A 167 11.92 9.59 13.46
N ARG A 168 12.83 8.98 14.20
CA ARG A 168 14.27 9.30 14.13
C ARG A 168 14.96 8.67 12.93
N ALA A 169 14.53 7.48 12.52
CA ALA A 169 15.03 6.75 11.37
C ALA A 169 13.83 6.24 10.55
N PRO A 170 13.12 7.14 9.85
CA PRO A 170 11.80 6.83 9.28
C PRO A 170 11.86 5.95 8.05
N MET A 171 12.97 5.91 7.33
CA MET A 171 13.14 5.12 6.12
C MET A 171 14.46 4.36 6.13
N PHE A 172 14.46 3.22 5.45
CA PHE A 172 15.68 2.52 5.06
C PHE A 172 15.61 2.09 3.60
N ARG A 173 16.75 1.82 3.01
CA ARG A 173 16.84 1.44 1.59
C ARG A 173 16.96 -0.07 1.44
N VAL A 174 16.12 -0.63 0.55
CA VAL A 174 16.18 -2.03 0.11
C VAL A 174 16.37 -2.03 -1.39
N GLU A 175 17.46 -2.62 -1.87
CA GLU A 175 17.88 -2.47 -3.25
C GLU A 175 18.01 -0.96 -3.59
N ASN A 176 17.25 -0.44 -4.53
CA ASN A 176 17.20 1.00 -4.82
C ASN A 176 15.81 1.60 -4.50
N THR A 177 15.13 1.04 -3.53
CA THR A 177 13.79 1.44 -3.07
C THR A 177 13.85 1.95 -1.65
N ASP A 178 13.20 3.06 -1.36
CA ASP A 178 13.05 3.56 0.01
C ASP A 178 11.81 2.95 0.67
N TYR A 179 11.99 2.39 1.85
CA TYR A 179 10.93 1.79 2.65
C TYR A 179 10.65 2.62 3.90
N TYR A 180 9.39 2.99 4.07
CA TYR A 180 8.88 3.79 5.17
C TYR A 180 7.80 2.98 5.92
N ALA A 181 7.91 2.87 7.24
CA ALA A 181 6.92 2.16 8.07
C ALA A 181 6.83 2.76 9.49
N VAL A 182 6.73 4.09 9.60
CA VAL A 182 6.49 4.74 10.88
C VAL A 182 5.05 4.51 11.32
N ASP A 183 4.88 4.02 12.54
CA ASP A 183 3.57 3.81 13.14
C ASP A 183 2.96 5.15 13.58
N HIS A 184 1.84 5.52 12.95
CA HIS A 184 1.06 6.72 13.24
C HIS A 184 -0.20 6.43 14.07
N THR A 185 -0.36 5.19 14.55
CA THR A 185 -1.49 4.89 15.45
C THR A 185 -1.35 5.68 16.74
N PRO A 186 -2.41 6.41 17.18
CA PRO A 186 -2.36 7.10 18.45
C PRO A 186 -2.19 6.08 19.59
N ASN A 187 -1.10 6.20 20.34
CA ASN A 187 -0.98 5.47 21.58
C ASN A 187 -1.99 6.07 22.57
N TYR A 188 -3.01 5.31 22.91
CA TYR A 188 -3.86 5.65 24.04
C TYR A 188 -3.03 5.43 25.32
N LEU A 189 -2.54 6.53 25.89
CA LEU A 189 -2.05 6.57 27.26
C LEU A 189 -3.24 6.66 28.20
#